data_96f50d6c95b7c1bd7e0e0b37a107e790
#
_entry.id   96f50d6c95b7c1bd7e0e0b37a107e790
#
_cell.length_a   1.000
_cell.length_b   1.000
_cell.length_c   1.000
_cell.angle_alpha   90.00
_cell.angle_beta   90.00
_cell.angle_gamma   90.00
#
_symmetry.space_group_name_H-M   'P 1'
#
loop_
_entity.id
_entity.type
_entity.pdbx_description
1 polymer ?
#
loop_
_entity_poly.entity_id
_entity_poly.type
_entity_poly.pdbx_seq_one_letter_code
_entity_poly.pdbx_strand_id
1 'polypeptide(L)'
;MKRWLIWVPFAVALGLLALVGWGLYKPADRTVRSALVGQRLPQFALPPIVPGKPGLATAAFAKGKPRLLNVFASWCIPCIAEAPQLLKLKQAGVEIDAVAIRDTPAAIADFLARNGDPYAAIGDDKTSSVQLALGSSGVPETFVIGGDGRIVLQHVGDIRAEEVPGLIAAVRNAR
;
A
#
# COMPACT_ATOMS: atom_id res chain seq x y z
N MET A 1 -1.78 60.86 -1.63
CA MET A 1 -1.26 59.50 -1.33
C MET A 1 -2.25 58.45 -1.83
N LYS A 2 -1.80 57.48 -2.60
CA LYS A 2 -2.66 56.64 -3.43
C LYS A 2 -3.45 55.63 -2.58
N ARG A 3 -4.74 55.84 -2.38
CA ARG A 3 -5.67 55.00 -1.59
C ARG A 3 -5.69 53.52 -2.07
N TRP A 4 -5.23 53.21 -3.28
CA TRP A 4 -5.16 51.83 -3.80
C TRP A 4 -4.08 50.98 -3.14
N LEU A 5 -3.06 51.57 -2.47
CA LEU A 5 -2.07 50.81 -1.71
C LEU A 5 -2.69 50.03 -0.53
N ILE A 6 -3.86 50.44 -0.04
CA ILE A 6 -4.57 49.79 1.05
C ILE A 6 -5.14 48.42 0.58
N TRP A 7 -5.37 48.27 -0.73
CA TRP A 7 -5.89 47.02 -1.31
C TRP A 7 -4.82 45.96 -1.63
N VAL A 8 -3.55 46.35 -1.64
CA VAL A 8 -2.44 45.45 -1.93
C VAL A 8 -2.38 44.27 -0.97
N PRO A 9 -2.45 44.46 0.37
CA PRO A 9 -2.45 43.29 1.29
C PRO A 9 -3.63 42.38 1.11
N PHE A 10 -4.81 42.92 0.74
CA PHE A 10 -6.00 42.10 0.45
C PHE A 10 -5.84 41.28 -0.83
N ALA A 11 -5.28 41.89 -1.88
CA ALA A 11 -4.99 41.17 -3.12
C ALA A 11 -3.95 40.05 -2.93
N VAL A 12 -2.91 40.31 -2.12
CA VAL A 12 -1.90 39.30 -1.76
C VAL A 12 -2.52 38.18 -0.95
N ALA A 13 -3.35 38.49 0.04
CA ALA A 13 -4.04 37.45 0.85
C ALA A 13 -4.98 36.60 -0.01
N LEU A 14 -5.75 37.19 -0.90
CA LEU A 14 -6.64 36.49 -1.81
C LEU A 14 -5.86 35.57 -2.78
N GLY A 15 -4.74 36.09 -3.31
CA GLY A 15 -3.83 35.31 -4.17
C GLY A 15 -3.22 34.10 -3.45
N LEU A 16 -2.80 34.27 -2.20
CA LEU A 16 -2.30 33.18 -1.36
C LEU A 16 -3.38 32.13 -1.07
N LEU A 17 -4.60 32.58 -0.72
CA LEU A 17 -5.72 31.67 -0.49
C LEU A 17 -6.10 30.89 -1.75
N ALA A 18 -6.11 31.55 -2.91
CA ALA A 18 -6.36 30.90 -4.20
C ALA A 18 -5.28 29.87 -4.53
N LEU A 19 -4.01 30.17 -4.26
CA LEU A 19 -2.86 29.29 -4.50
C LEU A 19 -2.88 28.07 -3.57
N VAL A 20 -3.21 28.26 -2.30
CA VAL A 20 -3.40 27.17 -1.33
C VAL A 20 -4.61 26.30 -1.70
N GLY A 21 -5.75 26.93 -2.04
CA GLY A 21 -6.94 26.22 -2.48
C GLY A 21 -6.69 25.37 -3.74
N TRP A 22 -5.94 25.92 -4.71
CA TRP A 22 -5.54 25.15 -5.90
C TRP A 22 -4.63 23.98 -5.54
N GLY A 23 -3.66 24.16 -4.63
CA GLY A 23 -2.77 23.10 -4.17
C GLY A 23 -3.50 21.97 -3.48
N LEU A 24 -4.54 22.30 -2.69
CA LEU A 24 -5.38 21.31 -2.00
C LEU A 24 -6.35 20.56 -2.94
N TYR A 25 -6.70 21.16 -4.08
CA TYR A 25 -7.60 20.55 -5.06
C TYR A 25 -6.89 19.56 -6.01
N LYS A 26 -5.57 19.60 -6.10
CA LYS A 26 -4.80 18.62 -6.86
C LYS A 26 -4.72 17.31 -6.07
N PRO A 27 -5.17 16.17 -6.65
CA PRO A 27 -4.92 14.87 -6.05
C PRO A 27 -3.41 14.72 -5.84
N ALA A 28 -2.99 14.40 -4.63
CA ALA A 28 -1.59 14.09 -4.37
C ALA A 28 -1.22 12.85 -5.20
N ASP A 29 -0.19 12.96 -6.02
CA ASP A 29 0.40 11.79 -6.69
C ASP A 29 1.04 10.93 -5.60
N ARG A 30 0.37 9.83 -5.26
CA ARG A 30 0.80 8.88 -4.22
C ARG A 30 1.80 7.84 -4.74
N THR A 31 2.18 7.92 -6.01
CA THR A 31 3.23 7.08 -6.55
C THR A 31 4.59 7.56 -6.03
N VAL A 32 4.94 7.13 -4.83
CA VAL A 32 6.31 7.28 -4.33
C VAL A 32 7.18 6.35 -5.19
N ARG A 33 8.04 6.92 -6.00
CA ARG A 33 9.10 6.13 -6.64
C ARG A 33 10.10 5.74 -5.57
N SER A 34 9.81 4.62 -4.91
CA SER A 34 10.74 4.01 -3.97
C SER A 34 12.05 3.70 -4.66
N ALA A 35 13.16 3.90 -3.95
CA ALA A 35 14.49 3.46 -4.39
C ALA A 35 14.55 1.95 -4.65
N LEU A 36 13.58 1.18 -4.17
CA LEU A 36 13.49 -0.27 -4.32
C LEU A 36 12.72 -0.72 -5.57
N VAL A 37 12.03 0.19 -6.29
CA VAL A 37 11.39 -0.16 -7.57
C VAL A 37 12.49 -0.55 -8.57
N GLY A 38 12.32 -1.73 -9.19
CA GLY A 38 13.32 -2.38 -10.05
C GLY A 38 14.30 -3.27 -9.30
N GLN A 39 14.37 -3.20 -7.98
CA GLN A 39 15.22 -4.06 -7.15
C GLN A 39 14.52 -5.39 -6.84
N ARG A 40 15.31 -6.41 -6.50
CA ARG A 40 14.76 -7.67 -5.97
C ARG A 40 14.23 -7.47 -4.56
N LEU A 41 13.18 -8.21 -4.21
CA LEU A 41 12.72 -8.29 -2.83
C LEU A 41 13.90 -8.63 -1.89
N PRO A 42 13.99 -7.96 -0.73
CA PRO A 42 14.94 -8.36 0.31
C PRO A 42 14.65 -9.80 0.76
N GLN A 43 15.68 -10.47 1.27
CA GLN A 43 15.53 -11.83 1.77
C GLN A 43 14.85 -11.81 3.13
N PHE A 44 13.74 -12.52 3.24
CA PHE A 44 13.03 -12.71 4.50
C PHE A 44 12.33 -14.07 4.56
N ALA A 45 12.05 -14.51 5.77
CA ALA A 45 11.17 -15.65 6.08
C ALA A 45 10.39 -15.32 7.35
N LEU A 46 9.08 -15.14 7.21
CA LEU A 46 8.16 -14.81 8.30
C LEU A 46 7.30 -16.02 8.63
N PRO A 47 7.14 -16.37 9.92
CA PRO A 47 6.22 -17.42 10.32
C PRO A 47 4.77 -17.02 10.02
N PRO A 48 3.82 -17.98 9.98
CA PRO A 48 2.42 -17.67 9.86
C PRO A 48 1.89 -16.95 11.11
N ILE A 49 1.03 -15.94 10.92
CA ILE A 49 0.39 -15.23 12.04
C ILE A 49 -0.98 -15.80 12.38
N VAL A 50 -1.68 -16.40 11.42
CA VAL A 50 -3.02 -17.01 11.65
C VAL A 50 -3.00 -18.48 11.34
N PRO A 51 -3.70 -19.32 12.14
CA PRO A 51 -3.85 -20.74 11.85
C PRO A 51 -4.49 -20.97 10.47
N GLY A 52 -4.03 -21.97 9.75
CA GLY A 52 -4.58 -22.36 8.43
C GLY A 52 -4.05 -21.53 7.26
N LYS A 53 -3.24 -20.50 7.50
CA LYS A 53 -2.53 -19.77 6.44
C LYS A 53 -1.03 -19.99 6.53
N PRO A 54 -0.35 -20.10 5.38
CA PRO A 54 1.12 -20.20 5.38
C PRO A 54 1.75 -18.86 5.82
N GLY A 55 2.95 -18.95 6.37
CA GLY A 55 3.85 -17.81 6.51
C GLY A 55 4.37 -17.36 5.15
N LEU A 56 5.23 -16.36 5.13
CA LEU A 56 5.68 -15.72 3.90
C LEU A 56 7.20 -15.67 3.82
N ALA A 57 7.75 -16.08 2.69
CA ALA A 57 9.17 -16.00 2.42
C ALA A 57 9.44 -15.44 1.02
N THR A 58 10.56 -14.76 0.84
CA THR A 58 10.98 -14.20 -0.46
C THR A 58 10.97 -15.21 -1.59
N ALA A 59 11.31 -16.48 -1.31
CA ALA A 59 11.29 -17.56 -2.29
C ALA A 59 9.89 -17.83 -2.92
N ALA A 60 8.80 -17.38 -2.29
CA ALA A 60 7.46 -17.52 -2.84
C ALA A 60 7.22 -16.61 -4.05
N PHE A 61 7.98 -15.52 -4.18
CA PHE A 61 7.78 -14.48 -5.20
C PHE A 61 8.53 -14.72 -6.53
N ALA A 62 9.55 -15.58 -6.53
CA ALA A 62 10.35 -15.87 -7.73
C ALA A 62 9.87 -17.12 -8.47
N LYS A 63 8.56 -17.34 -8.58
CA LYS A 63 7.95 -18.54 -9.18
C LYS A 63 7.26 -18.27 -10.53
N GLY A 64 7.58 -17.16 -11.19
CA GLY A 64 7.03 -16.82 -12.50
C GLY A 64 5.61 -16.23 -12.48
N LYS A 65 4.98 -16.05 -11.30
CA LYS A 65 3.65 -15.46 -11.18
C LYS A 65 3.72 -14.12 -10.46
N PRO A 66 3.38 -13.01 -11.14
CA PRO A 66 3.25 -11.71 -10.48
C PRO A 66 2.14 -11.72 -9.44
N ARG A 67 2.34 -10.97 -8.36
CA ARG A 67 1.37 -10.88 -7.26
C ARG A 67 1.50 -9.54 -6.50
N LEU A 68 0.58 -9.30 -5.60
CA LEU A 68 0.67 -8.19 -4.66
C LEU A 68 1.27 -8.65 -3.33
N LEU A 69 2.06 -7.77 -2.73
CA LEU A 69 2.51 -7.85 -1.35
C LEU A 69 1.96 -6.63 -0.61
N ASN A 70 1.01 -6.86 0.30
CA ASN A 70 0.39 -5.81 1.11
C ASN A 70 0.99 -5.81 2.52
N VAL A 71 1.40 -4.65 3.00
CA VAL A 71 1.87 -4.44 4.38
C VAL A 71 0.75 -3.79 5.16
N PHE A 72 0.27 -4.44 6.21
CA PHE A 72 -0.92 -4.01 6.95
C PHE A 72 -0.83 -4.30 8.44
N ALA A 73 -1.83 -3.82 9.19
CA ALA A 73 -2.05 -4.16 10.59
C ALA A 73 -3.56 -4.09 10.93
N SER A 74 -4.00 -4.86 11.93
CA SER A 74 -5.40 -4.87 12.37
C SER A 74 -5.85 -3.54 13.00
N TRP A 75 -4.94 -2.81 13.61
CA TRP A 75 -5.17 -1.50 14.25
C TRP A 75 -5.12 -0.32 13.26
N CYS A 76 -4.83 -0.56 12.00
CA CYS A 76 -4.67 0.46 10.96
C CYS A 76 -6.03 0.79 10.33
N ILE A 77 -6.57 1.98 10.62
CA ILE A 77 -7.87 2.43 10.08
C ILE A 77 -7.90 2.48 8.53
N PRO A 78 -6.87 3.04 7.84
CA PRO A 78 -6.85 3.01 6.37
C PRO A 78 -6.79 1.58 5.79
N CYS A 79 -6.20 0.61 6.52
CA CYS A 79 -6.19 -0.80 6.09
C CYS A 79 -7.61 -1.41 6.12
N ILE A 80 -8.46 -0.98 7.06
CA ILE A 80 -9.88 -1.35 7.07
C ILE A 80 -10.60 -0.76 5.84
N ALA A 81 -10.29 0.49 5.51
CA ALA A 81 -10.91 1.19 4.38
C ALA A 81 -10.56 0.55 3.02
N GLU A 82 -9.34 0.02 2.85
CA GLU A 82 -8.91 -0.63 1.60
C GLU A 82 -9.38 -2.09 1.47
N ALA A 83 -9.77 -2.77 2.55
CA ALA A 83 -10.12 -4.19 2.53
C ALA A 83 -11.14 -4.58 1.43
N PRO A 84 -12.22 -3.82 1.15
CA PRO A 84 -13.12 -4.10 0.06
C PRO A 84 -12.44 -4.09 -1.32
N GLN A 85 -11.40 -3.25 -1.51
CA GLN A 85 -10.69 -3.15 -2.77
C GLN A 85 -9.72 -4.33 -2.96
N LEU A 86 -9.07 -4.77 -1.89
CA LEU A 86 -8.26 -5.99 -1.89
C LEU A 86 -9.11 -7.23 -2.24
N LEU A 87 -10.35 -7.31 -1.75
CA LEU A 87 -11.28 -8.37 -2.13
C LEU A 87 -11.63 -8.31 -3.63
N LYS A 88 -11.84 -7.12 -4.22
CA LYS A 88 -12.06 -6.96 -5.66
C LYS A 88 -10.85 -7.40 -6.47
N LEU A 89 -9.63 -7.05 -6.03
CA LEU A 89 -8.38 -7.50 -6.66
C LEU A 89 -8.28 -9.03 -6.66
N LYS A 90 -8.58 -9.68 -5.52
CA LYS A 90 -8.66 -11.15 -5.41
C LYS A 90 -9.69 -11.73 -6.38
N GLN A 91 -10.89 -11.17 -6.43
CA GLN A 91 -11.96 -11.60 -7.35
C GLN A 91 -11.55 -11.45 -8.83
N ALA A 92 -10.72 -10.46 -9.15
CA ALA A 92 -10.14 -10.28 -10.48
C ALA A 92 -8.98 -11.26 -10.80
N GLY A 93 -8.70 -12.21 -9.89
CA GLY A 93 -7.67 -13.24 -10.05
C GLY A 93 -6.26 -12.78 -9.68
N VAL A 94 -6.11 -11.66 -8.97
CA VAL A 94 -4.82 -11.21 -8.43
C VAL A 94 -4.52 -11.98 -7.16
N GLU A 95 -3.36 -12.63 -7.09
CA GLU A 95 -2.86 -13.27 -5.88
C GLU A 95 -2.26 -12.20 -4.96
N ILE A 96 -2.66 -12.22 -3.68
CA ILE A 96 -2.26 -11.21 -2.69
C ILE A 96 -1.68 -11.93 -1.48
N ASP A 97 -0.42 -11.65 -1.17
CA ASP A 97 0.23 -12.03 0.08
C ASP A 97 0.34 -10.82 1.00
N ALA A 98 0.48 -11.04 2.30
CA ALA A 98 0.53 -9.96 3.26
C ALA A 98 1.65 -10.11 4.30
N VAL A 99 2.15 -8.97 4.76
CA VAL A 99 3.01 -8.82 5.94
C VAL A 99 2.21 -8.10 7.00
N ALA A 100 1.89 -8.80 8.10
CA ALA A 100 1.25 -8.21 9.27
C ALA A 100 2.33 -7.69 10.22
N ILE A 101 2.29 -6.38 10.52
CA ILE A 101 3.29 -5.74 11.36
C ILE A 101 2.78 -5.47 12.78
N ARG A 102 3.62 -5.75 13.79
CA ARG A 102 3.37 -5.40 15.21
C ARG A 102 1.95 -5.76 15.67
N ASP A 103 1.54 -6.97 15.36
CA ASP A 103 0.17 -7.41 15.59
C ASP A 103 0.11 -8.74 16.35
N THR A 104 -1.09 -9.19 16.67
CA THR A 104 -1.33 -10.46 17.35
C THR A 104 -2.18 -11.40 16.48
N PRO A 105 -2.01 -12.74 16.63
CA PRO A 105 -2.83 -13.70 15.88
C PRO A 105 -4.33 -13.48 16.05
N ALA A 106 -4.79 -13.17 17.26
CA ALA A 106 -6.21 -12.95 17.56
C ALA A 106 -6.74 -11.69 16.86
N ALA A 107 -6.00 -10.57 16.92
CA ALA A 107 -6.42 -9.32 16.30
C ALA A 107 -6.46 -9.42 14.76
N ILE A 108 -5.49 -10.12 14.15
CA ILE A 108 -5.52 -10.39 12.71
C ILE A 108 -6.69 -11.30 12.33
N ALA A 109 -6.95 -12.36 13.10
CA ALA A 109 -8.10 -13.23 12.84
C ALA A 109 -9.42 -12.46 12.90
N ASP A 110 -9.60 -11.61 13.90
CA ASP A 110 -10.76 -10.72 14.04
C ASP A 110 -10.88 -9.72 12.90
N PHE A 111 -9.76 -9.14 12.45
CA PHE A 111 -9.72 -8.23 11.31
C PHE A 111 -10.21 -8.92 10.03
N LEU A 112 -9.71 -10.13 9.74
CA LEU A 112 -10.11 -10.91 8.56
C LEU A 112 -11.57 -11.35 8.63
N ALA A 113 -12.06 -11.73 9.81
CA ALA A 113 -13.46 -12.12 10.00
C ALA A 113 -14.44 -10.95 9.73
N ARG A 114 -14.06 -9.74 10.12
CA ARG A 114 -14.92 -8.54 9.95
C ARG A 114 -14.83 -7.92 8.57
N ASN A 115 -13.65 -7.90 7.96
CA ASN A 115 -13.37 -7.14 6.74
C ASN A 115 -13.21 -8.03 5.49
N GLY A 116 -13.25 -9.35 5.67
CA GLY A 116 -12.98 -10.34 4.63
C GLY A 116 -11.49 -10.68 4.51
N ASP A 117 -11.20 -11.76 3.83
CA ASP A 117 -9.87 -12.34 3.70
C ASP A 117 -9.40 -12.38 2.24
N PRO A 118 -8.64 -11.38 1.78
CA PRO A 118 -8.09 -11.37 0.43
C PRO A 118 -6.80 -12.20 0.28
N TYR A 119 -6.11 -12.54 1.36
CA TYR A 119 -4.73 -12.98 1.37
C TYR A 119 -4.56 -14.49 1.14
N ALA A 120 -3.55 -14.88 0.35
CA ALA A 120 -3.12 -16.26 0.18
C ALA A 120 -2.19 -16.72 1.33
N ALA A 121 -1.26 -15.84 1.72
CA ALA A 121 -0.32 -16.05 2.83
C ALA A 121 -0.22 -14.79 3.68
N ILE A 122 0.05 -14.94 4.99
CA ILE A 122 0.26 -13.82 5.91
C ILE A 122 1.46 -14.11 6.80
N GLY A 123 2.52 -13.32 6.62
CA GLY A 123 3.74 -13.39 7.45
C GLY A 123 3.65 -12.48 8.67
N ASP A 124 4.13 -12.98 9.83
CA ASP A 124 4.19 -12.27 11.10
C ASP A 124 5.50 -11.46 11.22
N ASP A 125 5.45 -10.16 10.98
CA ASP A 125 6.58 -9.24 11.14
C ASP A 125 6.46 -8.44 12.45
N LYS A 126 6.66 -9.12 13.58
CA LYS A 126 6.54 -8.52 14.92
C LYS A 126 7.41 -7.30 15.16
N THR A 127 8.56 -7.26 14.51
CA THR A 127 9.56 -6.19 14.71
C THR A 127 9.54 -5.14 13.61
N SER A 128 8.68 -5.29 12.60
CA SER A 128 8.68 -4.47 11.38
C SER A 128 9.99 -4.52 10.59
N SER A 129 10.79 -5.56 10.77
CA SER A 129 12.09 -5.69 10.09
C SER A 129 11.92 -5.85 8.57
N VAL A 130 10.93 -6.62 8.14
CA VAL A 130 10.62 -6.82 6.72
C VAL A 130 9.97 -5.55 6.14
N GLN A 131 9.05 -4.92 6.87
CA GLN A 131 8.49 -3.62 6.50
C GLN A 131 9.61 -2.60 6.20
N LEU A 132 10.56 -2.45 7.11
CA LEU A 132 11.67 -1.51 6.95
C LEU A 132 12.60 -1.90 5.80
N ALA A 133 12.89 -3.19 5.63
CA ALA A 133 13.71 -3.70 4.52
C ALA A 133 13.04 -3.48 3.15
N LEU A 134 11.71 -3.46 3.09
CA LEU A 134 10.91 -3.10 1.90
C LEU A 134 10.92 -1.58 1.62
N GLY A 135 11.53 -0.78 2.50
CA GLY A 135 11.47 0.68 2.40
C GLY A 135 10.06 1.26 2.61
N SER A 136 9.21 0.49 3.28
CA SER A 136 7.85 0.92 3.61
C SER A 136 7.88 2.00 4.69
N SER A 137 7.15 3.09 4.45
CA SER A 137 7.06 4.25 5.34
C SER A 137 5.96 4.10 6.40
N GLY A 138 5.03 3.17 6.20
CA GLY A 138 3.89 2.98 7.09
C GLY A 138 2.95 1.86 6.63
N VAL A 139 1.72 1.91 7.11
CA VAL A 139 0.62 1.02 6.69
C VAL A 139 -0.62 1.85 6.36
N PRO A 140 -1.38 1.44 5.33
CA PRO A 140 -1.09 0.34 4.41
C PRO A 140 -0.11 0.74 3.32
N GLU A 141 0.64 -0.22 2.81
CA GLU A 141 1.40 -0.09 1.58
C GLU A 141 1.29 -1.38 0.76
N THR A 142 1.21 -1.23 -0.56
CA THR A 142 1.06 -2.37 -1.47
C THR A 142 2.12 -2.34 -2.55
N PHE A 143 2.81 -3.46 -2.71
CA PHE A 143 3.84 -3.65 -3.73
C PHE A 143 3.35 -4.60 -4.81
N VAL A 144 3.58 -4.24 -6.08
CA VAL A 144 3.45 -5.18 -7.21
C VAL A 144 4.80 -5.87 -7.37
N ILE A 145 4.80 -7.18 -7.22
CA ILE A 145 5.99 -8.01 -7.36
C ILE A 145 5.90 -8.78 -8.67
N GLY A 146 6.91 -8.63 -9.51
CA GLY A 146 7.04 -9.37 -10.76
C GLY A 146 7.28 -10.86 -10.56
N GLY A 147 7.04 -11.67 -11.58
CA GLY A 147 7.27 -13.11 -11.54
C GLY A 147 8.73 -13.51 -11.30
N ASP A 148 9.66 -12.59 -11.50
CA ASP A 148 11.10 -12.72 -11.23
C ASP A 148 11.49 -12.29 -9.78
N GLY A 149 10.53 -11.86 -8.97
CA GLY A 149 10.74 -11.42 -7.59
C GLY A 149 11.24 -9.97 -7.46
N ARG A 150 11.09 -9.14 -8.51
CA ARG A 150 11.43 -7.71 -8.45
C ARG A 150 10.20 -6.89 -8.06
N ILE A 151 10.44 -5.79 -7.37
CA ILE A 151 9.43 -4.77 -7.07
C ILE A 151 9.20 -3.96 -8.34
N VAL A 152 7.98 -4.01 -8.89
CA VAL A 152 7.60 -3.29 -10.10
C VAL A 152 6.96 -1.94 -9.78
N LEU A 153 6.17 -1.90 -8.70
CA LEU A 153 5.46 -0.70 -8.26
C LEU A 153 5.29 -0.73 -6.74
N GLN A 154 5.33 0.44 -6.12
CA GLN A 154 4.93 0.66 -4.73
C GLN A 154 3.77 1.66 -4.69
N HIS A 155 2.69 1.27 -4.04
CA HIS A 155 1.54 2.12 -3.74
C HIS A 155 1.54 2.41 -2.24
N VAL A 156 1.59 3.69 -1.89
CA VAL A 156 1.61 4.17 -0.50
C VAL A 156 0.22 4.65 -0.10
N GLY A 157 -0.28 4.16 1.03
CA GLY A 157 -1.61 4.46 1.55
C GLY A 157 -2.68 3.47 1.08
N ASP A 158 -3.94 3.78 1.44
CA ASP A 158 -5.10 2.95 1.14
C ASP A 158 -5.41 2.88 -0.37
N ILE A 159 -5.69 1.70 -0.86
CA ILE A 159 -6.14 1.49 -2.24
C ILE A 159 -7.57 1.99 -2.38
N ARG A 160 -7.79 2.93 -3.29
CA ARG A 160 -9.11 3.45 -3.62
C ARG A 160 -9.75 2.69 -4.78
N ALA A 161 -11.07 2.83 -4.93
CA ALA A 161 -11.82 2.11 -5.96
C ALA A 161 -11.33 2.42 -7.39
N GLU A 162 -10.96 3.65 -7.65
CA GLU A 162 -10.44 4.12 -8.94
C GLU A 162 -9.05 3.60 -9.27
N GLU A 163 -8.28 3.12 -8.28
CA GLU A 163 -6.91 2.62 -8.45
C GLU A 163 -6.87 1.10 -8.77
N VAL A 164 -7.95 0.38 -8.44
CA VAL A 164 -8.05 -1.08 -8.65
C VAL A 164 -7.75 -1.50 -10.10
N PRO A 165 -8.31 -0.85 -11.15
CA PRO A 165 -7.99 -1.22 -12.54
C PRO A 165 -6.51 -1.04 -12.87
N GLY A 166 -5.88 0.02 -12.36
CA GLY A 166 -4.46 0.30 -12.54
C GLY A 166 -3.56 -0.79 -11.92
N LEU A 167 -3.88 -1.22 -10.70
CA LEU A 167 -3.16 -2.30 -10.02
C LEU A 167 -3.30 -3.65 -10.74
N ILE A 168 -4.51 -3.98 -11.24
CA ILE A 168 -4.72 -5.18 -12.06
C ILE A 168 -3.84 -5.14 -13.31
N ALA A 169 -3.80 -4.00 -14.00
CA ALA A 169 -2.97 -3.82 -15.19
C ALA A 169 -1.48 -3.93 -14.85
N ALA A 170 -1.03 -3.33 -13.74
CA ALA A 170 0.35 -3.41 -13.27
C ALA A 170 0.78 -4.87 -13.00
N VAL A 171 -0.05 -5.66 -12.31
CA VAL A 171 0.21 -7.08 -12.04
C VAL A 171 0.27 -7.88 -13.34
N ARG A 172 -0.63 -7.64 -14.28
CA ARG A 172 -0.64 -8.36 -15.59
C ARG A 172 0.60 -8.05 -16.43
N ASN A 173 1.10 -6.84 -16.35
CA ASN A 173 2.29 -6.40 -17.10
C ASN A 173 3.62 -6.74 -16.42
N ALA A 174 3.59 -7.18 -15.15
CA ALA A 174 4.76 -7.53 -14.33
C ALA A 174 5.29 -8.97 -14.57
N ARG A 175 5.01 -9.55 -15.75
CA ARG A 175 5.42 -10.93 -16.14
C ARG A 175 6.88 -10.98 -16.54
#